data_2b8ea2aafdfeab2cf44f2b87f1b6d26a
#
_entry.id   2b8ea2aafdfeab2cf44f2b87f1b6d26a
#
_cell.length_a   1.000
_cell.length_b   1.000
_cell.length_c   1.000
_cell.angle_alpha   90.00
_cell.angle_beta   90.00
_cell.angle_gamma   90.00
#
_symmetry.space_group_name_H-M   'P 1'
#
loop_
_entity.id
_entity.type
_entity.pdbx_description
1 polymer ?
#
loop_
_entity_poly.entity_id
_entity_poly.type
_entity_poly.pdbx_seq_one_letter_code
_entity_poly.pdbx_strand_id
1 'polypeptide(L)'
;MPQKEVEESVDFNPVALVGGIAFPGLGHILSGRAKRGVLAGIGVLGLFGGGLLTAGLTAVDRQQEFWWFVPQAGVGPLAFGVDWVHQNKFKVVLEGGPPGATRSADPDEGVDPVSRRARPLAAGEKPLKVVALGKPAELGLLMCALGGMMNFIVIVDAGFPTRRPRQSLAGSSTGGAAA
;
A
#
# COMPACT_ATOMS: atom_id res chain seq x y z
N MET A 1 -45.76 -4.72 18.50
CA MET A 1 -45.43 -3.86 17.35
C MET A 1 -44.30 -4.56 16.60
N PRO A 2 -44.47 -4.96 15.32
CA PRO A 2 -43.39 -5.61 14.58
C PRO A 2 -42.27 -4.62 14.37
N GLN A 3 -41.11 -4.99 14.83
CA GLN A 3 -39.85 -4.29 14.50
C GLN A 3 -39.69 -4.38 12.99
N LYS A 4 -39.74 -3.25 12.31
CA LYS A 4 -39.44 -3.16 10.89
C LYS A 4 -37.95 -3.41 10.75
N GLU A 5 -37.57 -4.62 10.35
CA GLU A 5 -36.18 -4.90 9.96
C GLU A 5 -35.81 -3.91 8.86
N VAL A 6 -34.87 -3.03 9.18
CA VAL A 6 -34.32 -2.09 8.20
C VAL A 6 -33.37 -2.92 7.34
N GLU A 7 -33.86 -3.31 6.17
CA GLU A 7 -33.04 -3.96 5.16
C GLU A 7 -31.90 -2.99 4.79
N GLU A 8 -30.71 -3.31 5.24
CA GLU A 8 -29.49 -2.55 4.99
C GLU A 8 -29.08 -2.86 3.53
N SER A 9 -29.49 -1.99 2.60
CA SER A 9 -29.12 -2.16 1.20
C SER A 9 -27.63 -1.82 1.01
N VAL A 10 -26.84 -2.80 0.59
CA VAL A 10 -25.44 -2.61 0.20
C VAL A 10 -25.42 -2.22 -1.27
N ASP A 11 -25.07 -0.98 -1.56
CA ASP A 11 -24.90 -0.50 -2.94
C ASP A 11 -23.48 -0.80 -3.44
N PHE A 12 -23.37 -1.59 -4.51
CA PHE A 12 -22.07 -1.83 -5.14
C PHE A 12 -21.68 -0.65 -6.04
N ASN A 13 -20.47 -0.08 -5.78
CA ASN A 13 -19.91 1.01 -6.57
C ASN A 13 -18.59 0.56 -7.24
N PRO A 14 -18.63 0.07 -8.49
CA PRO A 14 -17.45 -0.43 -9.19
C PRO A 14 -16.42 0.67 -9.47
N VAL A 15 -16.85 1.90 -9.70
CA VAL A 15 -15.95 3.04 -9.96
C VAL A 15 -15.11 3.35 -8.71
N ALA A 16 -15.73 3.30 -7.54
CA ALA A 16 -15.03 3.51 -6.28
C ALA A 16 -14.05 2.38 -5.97
N LEU A 17 -14.41 1.14 -6.29
CA LEU A 17 -13.54 -0.01 -6.11
C LEU A 17 -12.29 0.09 -6.98
N VAL A 18 -12.46 0.37 -8.29
CA VAL A 18 -11.35 0.54 -9.24
C VAL A 18 -10.48 1.75 -8.84
N GLY A 19 -11.11 2.86 -8.43
CA GLY A 19 -10.37 4.03 -7.93
C GLY A 19 -9.52 3.71 -6.71
N GLY A 20 -10.03 2.92 -5.77
CA GLY A 20 -9.28 2.48 -4.59
C GLY A 20 -8.09 1.58 -4.92
N ILE A 21 -8.21 0.74 -5.95
CA ILE A 21 -7.10 -0.10 -6.46
C ILE A 21 -6.04 0.78 -7.13
N ALA A 22 -6.46 1.79 -7.90
CA ALA A 22 -5.55 2.68 -8.61
C ALA A 22 -4.71 3.55 -7.65
N PHE A 23 -5.33 4.06 -6.57
CA PHE A 23 -4.64 4.88 -5.59
C PHE A 23 -5.32 4.82 -4.22
N PRO A 24 -4.56 4.70 -3.11
CA PRO A 24 -5.11 4.65 -1.76
C PRO A 24 -6.02 5.84 -1.44
N GLY A 25 -7.26 5.54 -1.05
CA GLY A 25 -8.27 6.54 -0.70
C GLY A 25 -9.05 7.15 -1.86
N LEU A 26 -8.61 6.97 -3.13
CA LEU A 26 -9.29 7.54 -4.30
C LEU A 26 -10.72 7.02 -4.46
N GLY A 27 -10.97 5.75 -4.13
CA GLY A 27 -12.31 5.18 -4.17
C GLY A 27 -13.32 5.95 -3.31
N HIS A 28 -12.93 6.38 -2.11
CA HIS A 28 -13.77 7.20 -1.24
C HIS A 28 -13.99 8.60 -1.79
N ILE A 29 -12.96 9.19 -2.42
CA ILE A 29 -13.07 10.52 -3.05
C ILE A 29 -14.10 10.47 -4.19
N LEU A 30 -14.00 9.45 -5.06
CA LEU A 30 -14.93 9.23 -6.17
C LEU A 30 -16.36 8.94 -5.70
N SER A 31 -16.51 8.38 -4.48
CA SER A 31 -17.83 8.16 -3.85
C SER A 31 -18.37 9.40 -3.12
N GLY A 32 -17.76 10.59 -3.29
CA GLY A 32 -18.17 11.83 -2.63
C GLY A 32 -17.79 11.93 -1.14
N ARG A 33 -17.00 10.98 -0.61
CA ARG A 33 -16.53 10.94 0.77
C ARG A 33 -15.08 11.42 0.90
N ALA A 34 -14.78 12.60 0.33
CA ALA A 34 -13.42 13.11 0.15
C ALA A 34 -12.58 13.14 1.45
N LYS A 35 -13.15 13.58 2.58
CA LYS A 35 -12.45 13.61 3.87
C LYS A 35 -11.98 12.23 4.30
N ARG A 36 -12.82 11.19 4.15
CA ARG A 36 -12.45 9.79 4.45
C ARG A 36 -11.36 9.30 3.51
N GLY A 37 -11.49 9.59 2.20
CA GLY A 37 -10.52 9.21 1.20
C GLY A 37 -9.13 9.79 1.46
N VAL A 38 -9.07 11.09 1.76
CA VAL A 38 -7.80 11.77 2.08
C VAL A 38 -7.16 11.20 3.35
N LEU A 39 -7.93 11.03 4.43
CA LEU A 39 -7.42 10.46 5.68
C LEU A 39 -6.92 9.03 5.50
N ALA A 40 -7.70 8.19 4.80
CA ALA A 40 -7.30 6.81 4.50
C ALA A 40 -6.03 6.77 3.64
N GLY A 41 -5.96 7.62 2.60
CA GLY A 41 -4.79 7.74 1.74
C GLY A 41 -3.53 8.16 2.51
N ILE A 42 -3.63 9.17 3.37
CA ILE A 42 -2.52 9.62 4.23
C ILE A 42 -2.08 8.48 5.16
N GLY A 43 -3.01 7.75 5.77
CA GLY A 43 -2.70 6.63 6.66
C GLY A 43 -1.95 5.50 5.95
N VAL A 44 -2.48 5.06 4.81
CA VAL A 44 -1.89 3.98 4.00
C VAL A 44 -0.52 4.40 3.45
N LEU A 45 -0.43 5.58 2.81
CA LEU A 45 0.81 6.08 2.24
C LEU A 45 1.84 6.43 3.31
N GLY A 46 1.40 6.94 4.46
CA GLY A 46 2.26 7.21 5.61
C GLY A 46 2.88 5.93 6.17
N LEU A 47 2.09 4.87 6.29
CA LEU A 47 2.58 3.57 6.78
C LEU A 47 3.52 2.91 5.76
N PHE A 48 3.14 2.90 4.48
CA PHE A 48 3.96 2.34 3.40
C PHE A 48 5.26 3.14 3.22
N GLY A 49 5.17 4.47 3.15
CA GLY A 49 6.32 5.36 3.04
C GLY A 49 7.23 5.31 4.27
N GLY A 50 6.65 5.23 5.48
CA GLY A 50 7.39 5.01 6.72
C GLY A 50 8.16 3.71 6.71
N GLY A 51 7.56 2.64 6.17
CA GLY A 51 8.24 1.36 5.96
C GLY A 51 9.43 1.48 5.01
N LEU A 52 9.24 2.18 3.88
CA LEU A 52 10.33 2.44 2.92
C LEU A 52 11.44 3.32 3.53
N LEU A 53 11.11 4.30 4.35
CA LEU A 53 12.11 5.13 5.04
C LEU A 53 12.90 4.34 6.09
N THR A 54 12.26 3.35 6.71
CA THR A 54 12.89 2.53 7.76
C THR A 54 13.80 1.44 7.19
N ALA A 55 13.36 0.74 6.14
CA ALA A 55 14.09 -0.39 5.57
C ALA A 55 14.72 -0.09 4.20
N GLY A 56 14.43 1.06 3.63
CA GLY A 56 14.80 1.38 2.25
C GLY A 56 13.94 0.60 1.23
N LEU A 57 14.37 0.68 -0.03
CA LEU A 57 13.69 0.00 -1.14
C LEU A 57 13.75 -1.54 -1.04
N THR A 58 14.62 -2.08 -0.19
CA THR A 58 14.73 -3.52 0.07
C THR A 58 13.51 -4.11 0.78
N ALA A 59 12.65 -3.25 1.38
CA ALA A 59 11.39 -3.68 1.99
C ALA A 59 10.38 -4.20 0.97
N VAL A 60 10.51 -3.83 -0.31
CA VAL A 60 9.59 -4.21 -1.38
C VAL A 60 10.37 -4.98 -2.44
N ASP A 61 10.28 -6.30 -2.39
CA ASP A 61 11.02 -7.21 -3.26
C ASP A 61 10.19 -8.41 -3.67
N ARG A 62 9.65 -8.37 -4.90
CA ARG A 62 8.83 -9.44 -5.44
C ARG A 62 9.60 -10.73 -5.71
N GLN A 63 10.89 -10.67 -6.02
CA GLN A 63 11.66 -11.86 -6.42
C GLN A 63 12.20 -12.65 -5.22
N GLN A 64 12.61 -11.98 -4.16
CA GLN A 64 13.19 -12.64 -2.98
C GLN A 64 12.15 -12.82 -1.86
N GLU A 65 11.21 -11.87 -1.71
CA GLU A 65 10.25 -11.83 -0.61
C GLU A 65 8.80 -11.88 -1.14
N PHE A 66 8.51 -12.80 -2.07
CA PHE A 66 7.21 -12.89 -2.76
C PHE A 66 6.01 -12.90 -1.80
N TRP A 67 6.08 -13.69 -0.73
CA TRP A 67 4.96 -13.79 0.22
C TRP A 67 4.70 -12.49 0.99
N TRP A 68 5.73 -11.70 1.22
CA TRP A 68 5.60 -10.38 1.82
C TRP A 68 5.17 -9.31 0.79
N PHE A 69 5.55 -9.52 -0.46
CA PHE A 69 5.11 -8.62 -1.53
C PHE A 69 3.60 -8.70 -1.79
N VAL A 70 2.97 -9.87 -1.61
CA VAL A 70 1.52 -10.06 -1.84
C VAL A 70 0.67 -9.04 -1.05
N PRO A 71 0.79 -8.92 0.29
CA PRO A 71 0.06 -7.87 1.01
C PRO A 71 0.49 -6.46 0.62
N GLN A 72 1.76 -6.21 0.30
CA GLN A 72 2.25 -4.89 -0.13
C GLN A 72 1.64 -4.44 -1.46
N ALA A 73 1.37 -5.38 -2.37
CA ALA A 73 0.69 -5.12 -3.64
C ALA A 73 -0.69 -4.48 -3.46
N GLY A 74 -1.30 -4.63 -2.27
CA GLY A 74 -2.54 -3.96 -1.89
C GLY A 74 -2.45 -2.44 -1.90
N VAL A 75 -1.26 -1.82 -1.83
CA VAL A 75 -1.10 -0.37 -2.02
C VAL A 75 -1.35 0.06 -3.48
N GLY A 76 -1.45 -0.92 -4.40
CA GLY A 76 -1.71 -0.68 -5.81
C GLY A 76 -0.43 -0.45 -6.64
N PRO A 77 -0.53 0.28 -7.76
CA PRO A 77 0.59 0.49 -8.69
C PRO A 77 1.86 1.04 -8.05
N LEU A 78 1.75 1.72 -6.91
CA LEU A 78 2.88 2.29 -6.19
C LEU A 78 3.86 1.20 -5.70
N ALA A 79 3.34 0.08 -5.16
CA ALA A 79 4.18 -1.03 -4.71
C ALA A 79 4.96 -1.65 -5.88
N PHE A 80 4.32 -1.81 -7.04
CA PHE A 80 4.97 -2.32 -8.25
C PHE A 80 6.01 -1.34 -8.80
N GLY A 81 5.75 -0.03 -8.71
CA GLY A 81 6.71 1.01 -9.09
C GLY A 81 7.96 0.97 -8.22
N VAL A 82 7.80 0.82 -6.90
CA VAL A 82 8.91 0.68 -5.96
C VAL A 82 9.70 -0.60 -6.24
N ASP A 83 9.02 -1.75 -6.41
CA ASP A 83 9.66 -3.01 -6.78
C ASP A 83 10.45 -2.88 -8.09
N TRP A 84 9.86 -2.25 -9.13
CA TRP A 84 10.53 -2.03 -10.40
C TRP A 84 11.83 -1.21 -10.24
N VAL A 85 11.78 -0.12 -9.48
CA VAL A 85 12.98 0.69 -9.19
C VAL A 85 14.01 -0.14 -8.44
N HIS A 86 13.59 -0.90 -7.42
CA HIS A 86 14.47 -1.77 -6.65
C HIS A 86 15.16 -2.82 -7.54
N GLN A 87 14.38 -3.54 -8.36
CA GLN A 87 14.91 -4.57 -9.27
C GLN A 87 15.89 -3.98 -10.30
N ASN A 88 15.61 -2.77 -10.81
CA ASN A 88 16.39 -2.19 -11.90
C ASN A 88 17.59 -1.33 -11.47
N LYS A 89 17.58 -0.80 -10.25
CA LYS A 89 18.62 0.13 -9.80
C LYS A 89 19.51 -0.41 -8.67
N PHE A 90 18.99 -1.33 -7.85
CA PHE A 90 19.64 -1.77 -6.62
C PHE A 90 19.98 -3.25 -6.58
N LYS A 91 19.70 -3.99 -7.64
CA LYS A 91 20.04 -5.41 -7.76
C LYS A 91 21.00 -5.69 -8.90
N VAL A 92 21.76 -6.75 -8.73
CA VAL A 92 22.66 -7.31 -9.76
C VAL A 92 22.02 -8.48 -10.47
N VAL A 93 22.40 -8.71 -11.72
CA VAL A 93 21.96 -9.87 -12.49
C VAL A 93 22.51 -11.14 -11.87
N LEU A 94 21.65 -12.14 -11.67
CA LEU A 94 22.07 -13.45 -11.18
C LEU A 94 22.79 -14.23 -12.30
N GLU A 95 24.07 -14.49 -12.12
CA GLU A 95 24.84 -15.30 -13.07
C GLU A 95 24.41 -16.77 -13.02
N GLY A 96 24.14 -17.35 -14.21
CA GLY A 96 23.64 -18.73 -14.31
C GLY A 96 22.17 -18.94 -13.97
N GLY A 97 21.42 -17.88 -13.64
CA GLY A 97 19.99 -17.94 -13.40
C GLY A 97 19.15 -17.76 -14.69
N PRO A 98 17.81 -17.90 -14.56
CA PRO A 98 16.91 -17.65 -15.67
C PRO A 98 16.99 -16.18 -16.13
N PRO A 99 16.62 -15.87 -17.40
CA PRO A 99 16.66 -14.51 -17.92
C PRO A 99 15.84 -13.54 -17.06
N GLY A 100 16.46 -12.43 -16.66
CA GLY A 100 15.83 -11.42 -15.82
C GLY A 100 15.86 -11.70 -14.30
N ALA A 101 16.46 -12.81 -13.85
CA ALA A 101 16.67 -13.06 -12.44
C ALA A 101 17.73 -12.10 -11.87
N THR A 102 17.42 -11.52 -10.70
CA THR A 102 18.29 -10.59 -10.01
C THR A 102 18.49 -11.02 -8.56
N ARG A 103 19.62 -10.63 -7.98
CA ARG A 103 19.89 -10.77 -6.54
C ARG A 103 20.32 -9.44 -5.92
N SER A 104 20.26 -9.35 -4.62
CA SER A 104 20.90 -8.25 -3.90
C SER A 104 22.41 -8.33 -4.07
N ALA A 105 23.07 -7.19 -4.28
CA ALA A 105 24.53 -7.13 -4.25
C ALA A 105 25.04 -7.40 -2.83
N ASP A 106 26.18 -8.05 -2.71
CA ASP A 106 26.87 -8.21 -1.43
C ASP A 106 27.55 -6.89 -1.03
N PRO A 107 27.89 -6.70 0.27
CA PRO A 107 28.48 -5.44 0.75
C PRO A 107 29.84 -5.07 0.13
N ASP A 108 30.55 -6.05 -0.40
CA ASP A 108 31.86 -5.91 -1.07
C ASP A 108 31.76 -5.87 -2.60
N GLU A 109 30.55 -5.90 -3.14
CA GLU A 109 30.28 -5.87 -4.57
C GLU A 109 29.84 -4.47 -5.05
N GLY A 110 30.45 -4.03 -6.14
CA GLY A 110 29.96 -2.97 -6.99
C GLY A 110 29.12 -3.49 -8.16
N VAL A 111 28.52 -2.60 -8.92
CA VAL A 111 27.70 -2.95 -10.08
C VAL A 111 28.29 -2.34 -11.34
N ASP A 112 28.42 -3.15 -12.38
CA ASP A 112 28.72 -2.66 -13.72
C ASP A 112 27.52 -1.89 -14.26
N PRO A 113 27.65 -0.62 -14.65
CA PRO A 113 26.51 0.22 -15.05
C PRO A 113 25.85 -0.23 -16.36
N VAL A 114 26.56 -0.99 -17.21
CA VAL A 114 26.07 -1.46 -18.51
C VAL A 114 25.48 -2.86 -18.40
N SER A 115 26.27 -3.81 -17.91
CA SER A 115 25.86 -5.23 -17.86
C SER A 115 25.03 -5.55 -16.60
N ARG A 116 25.04 -4.68 -15.59
CA ARG A 116 24.42 -4.88 -14.27
C ARG A 116 24.92 -6.14 -13.53
N ARG A 117 26.08 -6.64 -13.93
CA ARG A 117 26.74 -7.74 -13.25
C ARG A 117 27.47 -7.26 -12.01
N ALA A 118 27.59 -8.16 -11.03
CA ALA A 118 28.42 -7.93 -9.87
C ALA A 118 29.91 -7.85 -10.29
N ARG A 119 30.63 -6.91 -9.69
CA ARG A 119 32.08 -6.78 -9.80
C ARG A 119 32.64 -6.44 -8.43
N PRO A 120 33.94 -6.66 -8.19
CA PRO A 120 34.57 -6.17 -6.97
C PRO A 120 34.39 -4.66 -6.79
N LEU A 121 34.15 -4.22 -5.56
CA LEU A 121 33.99 -2.81 -5.23
C LEU A 121 35.30 -2.07 -5.50
N ALA A 122 35.22 -0.96 -6.23
CA ALA A 122 36.40 -0.12 -6.50
C ALA A 122 36.78 0.70 -5.25
N ALA A 123 38.05 1.05 -5.15
CA ALA A 123 38.55 1.84 -4.03
C ALA A 123 37.82 3.21 -3.97
N GLY A 124 37.17 3.50 -2.85
CA GLY A 124 36.39 4.73 -2.64
C GLY A 124 34.94 4.70 -3.17
N GLU A 125 34.52 3.61 -3.80
CA GLU A 125 33.13 3.39 -4.21
C GLU A 125 32.27 2.99 -3.00
N LYS A 126 31.02 3.51 -2.94
CA LYS A 126 30.07 3.12 -1.90
C LYS A 126 29.36 1.84 -2.29
N PRO A 127 29.18 0.88 -1.37
CA PRO A 127 28.42 -0.31 -1.65
C PRO A 127 26.96 0.01 -2.01
N LEU A 128 26.40 -0.76 -2.92
CA LEU A 128 25.00 -0.58 -3.36
C LEU A 128 24.03 -0.90 -2.24
N LYS A 129 24.38 -1.85 -1.38
CA LYS A 129 23.58 -2.25 -0.21
C LYS A 129 24.30 -1.80 1.07
N VAL A 130 23.65 -0.91 1.80
CA VAL A 130 24.05 -0.57 3.17
C VAL A 130 23.32 -1.51 4.11
N VAL A 131 24.06 -2.35 4.83
CA VAL A 131 23.49 -3.27 5.83
C VAL A 131 23.19 -2.47 7.09
N ALA A 132 21.92 -2.35 7.46
CA ALA A 132 21.53 -1.74 8.72
C ALA A 132 21.86 -2.68 9.89
N LEU A 133 22.44 -2.13 10.95
CA LEU A 133 22.64 -2.84 12.22
C LEU A 133 21.28 -3.03 12.93
N GLY A 134 20.85 -4.26 13.09
CA GLY A 134 19.60 -4.61 13.78
C GLY A 134 18.49 -5.12 12.85
N LYS A 135 17.23 -4.96 13.28
CA LYS A 135 16.03 -5.44 12.57
C LYS A 135 15.17 -4.35 11.89
N PRO A 136 15.70 -3.18 11.45
CA PRO A 136 14.87 -2.16 10.82
C PRO A 136 14.31 -2.63 9.48
N ALA A 137 15.00 -3.52 8.76
CA ALA A 137 14.51 -4.08 7.51
C ALA A 137 13.23 -4.89 7.70
N GLU A 138 13.16 -5.75 8.71
CA GLU A 138 11.97 -6.54 9.04
C GLU A 138 10.80 -5.64 9.46
N LEU A 139 11.07 -4.60 10.26
CA LEU A 139 10.07 -3.64 10.69
C LEU A 139 9.50 -2.87 9.49
N GLY A 140 10.36 -2.36 8.61
CA GLY A 140 9.93 -1.62 7.43
C GLY A 140 9.14 -2.49 6.45
N LEU A 141 9.55 -3.74 6.24
CA LEU A 141 8.83 -4.72 5.45
C LEU A 141 7.42 -4.97 6.01
N LEU A 142 7.30 -5.14 7.34
CA LEU A 142 6.02 -5.31 8.02
C LEU A 142 5.13 -4.06 7.87
N MET A 143 5.69 -2.85 8.02
CA MET A 143 4.95 -1.60 7.83
C MET A 143 4.41 -1.48 6.40
N CYS A 144 5.21 -1.81 5.39
CA CYS A 144 4.77 -1.82 3.98
C CYS A 144 3.63 -2.82 3.76
N ALA A 145 3.73 -4.03 4.33
CA ALA A 145 2.69 -5.05 4.23
C ALA A 145 1.39 -4.61 4.91
N LEU A 146 1.47 -4.05 6.11
CA LEU A 146 0.30 -3.50 6.83
C LEU A 146 -0.36 -2.36 6.05
N GLY A 147 0.43 -1.48 5.41
CA GLY A 147 -0.08 -0.42 4.55
C GLY A 147 -0.94 -0.98 3.41
N GLY A 148 -0.48 -2.04 2.74
CA GLY A 148 -1.23 -2.68 1.68
C GLY A 148 -2.50 -3.40 2.17
N MET A 149 -2.42 -4.10 3.30
CA MET A 149 -3.60 -4.73 3.92
C MET A 149 -4.65 -3.68 4.34
N MET A 150 -4.22 -2.55 4.91
CA MET A 150 -5.12 -1.44 5.23
C MET A 150 -5.80 -0.89 3.99
N ASN A 151 -5.05 -0.72 2.87
CA ASN A 151 -5.66 -0.25 1.63
C ASN A 151 -6.69 -1.23 1.08
N PHE A 152 -6.45 -2.54 1.22
CA PHE A 152 -7.45 -3.54 0.84
C PHE A 152 -8.78 -3.33 1.57
N ILE A 153 -8.76 -3.07 2.88
CA ILE A 153 -9.96 -2.75 3.66
C ILE A 153 -10.62 -1.46 3.15
N VAL A 154 -9.81 -0.43 2.87
CA VAL A 154 -10.29 0.85 2.33
C VAL A 154 -10.96 0.67 0.96
N ILE A 155 -10.42 -0.18 0.09
CA ILE A 155 -11.00 -0.52 -1.21
C ILE A 155 -12.36 -1.17 -1.04
N VAL A 156 -12.47 -2.16 -0.16
CA VAL A 156 -13.74 -2.87 0.12
C VAL A 156 -14.78 -1.90 0.68
N ASP A 157 -14.43 -1.07 1.68
CA ASP A 157 -15.36 -0.07 2.24
C ASP A 157 -15.78 1.00 1.21
N ALA A 158 -14.92 1.33 0.26
CA ALA A 158 -15.27 2.25 -0.83
C ALA A 158 -16.23 1.61 -1.84
N GLY A 159 -16.00 0.33 -2.19
CA GLY A 159 -16.76 -0.41 -3.18
C GLY A 159 -18.13 -0.89 -2.69
N PHE A 160 -18.29 -1.11 -1.37
CA PHE A 160 -19.52 -1.60 -0.75
C PHE A 160 -20.01 -0.65 0.36
N PRO A 161 -20.43 0.59 0.04
CA PRO A 161 -20.89 1.54 1.03
C PRO A 161 -22.22 1.09 1.65
N THR A 162 -22.23 0.88 2.96
CA THR A 162 -23.45 0.70 3.73
C THR A 162 -24.18 2.04 3.87
N ARG A 163 -25.38 2.16 3.34
CA ARG A 163 -26.24 3.32 3.56
C ARG A 163 -26.93 3.20 4.92
N ARG A 164 -26.47 3.95 5.90
CA ARG A 164 -27.26 4.13 7.13
C ARG A 164 -28.46 5.00 6.78
N PRO A 165 -29.70 4.55 7.07
CA PRO A 165 -30.89 5.39 6.93
C PRO A 165 -30.68 6.68 7.72
N ARG A 166 -30.85 7.81 7.05
CA ARG A 166 -30.85 9.10 7.72
C ARG A 166 -32.05 9.13 8.64
N GLN A 167 -31.87 8.93 9.94
CA GLN A 167 -32.95 9.19 10.90
C GLN A 167 -33.38 10.64 10.70
N SER A 168 -34.56 10.82 10.11
CA SER A 168 -35.17 12.13 9.99
C SER A 168 -35.51 12.59 11.41
N LEU A 169 -34.81 13.59 11.90
CA LEU A 169 -35.17 14.35 13.11
C LEU A 169 -36.41 15.22 12.85
N ALA A 170 -37.37 14.71 12.08
CA ALA A 170 -38.68 15.32 11.86
C ALA A 170 -39.64 14.71 12.88
N GLY A 171 -39.64 15.22 14.10
CA GLY A 171 -40.61 14.74 15.08
C GLY A 171 -40.47 15.26 16.49
N SER A 172 -40.17 16.54 16.69
CA SER A 172 -40.37 17.13 18.01
C SER A 172 -40.63 18.64 17.96
N SER A 173 -41.62 19.04 17.14
CA SER A 173 -42.16 20.42 17.24
C SER A 173 -43.65 20.41 17.09
N THR A 174 -44.34 19.69 17.95
CA THR A 174 -45.81 19.89 18.12
C THR A 174 -46.15 19.56 19.55
N GLY A 175 -46.36 20.55 20.35
CA GLY A 175 -46.91 20.34 21.68
C GLY A 175 -46.61 21.47 22.66
N GLY A 176 -47.21 22.62 22.44
CA GLY A 176 -47.09 23.70 23.42
C GLY A 176 -47.84 24.95 23.03
N ALA A 177 -49.12 24.81 22.72
CA ALA A 177 -50.04 25.96 22.71
C ALA A 177 -51.44 25.44 23.04
N ALA A 178 -51.82 25.60 24.30
CA ALA A 178 -53.20 25.77 24.70
C ALA A 178 -53.33 26.06 26.20
N ALA A 179 -54.01 27.14 26.47
CA ALA A 179 -54.68 27.64 27.69
C ALA A 179 -53.89 28.53 28.60
#